data_73e0b93ea930b01e1d45b168ddf66558
#
_entry.id   73e0b93ea930b01e1d45b168ddf66558
#
_cell.length_a   1.000
_cell.length_b   1.000
_cell.length_c   1.000
_cell.angle_alpha   90.00
_cell.angle_beta   90.00
_cell.angle_gamma   90.00
#
_symmetry.space_group_name_H-M   'P 1'
#
loop_
_entity.id
_entity.type
_entity.pdbx_description
1 polymer ?
#
loop_
_entity_poly.entity_id
_entity_poly.type
_entity_poly.pdbx_seq_one_letter_code
_entity_poly.pdbx_strand_id
1 'polypeptide(L)'
;FMSLWRSPLPVVAKIQGHALAGGSDMALCADLLVIGEGAKLGYPPARVWGCPTTAMWVYRIGAERAKRLLLTGDTIDGRTAESWGLGQCVPDSTLDDTIEDLAQRIATIPRNQLIMQKLMVNQTLENMGIASTQTLATLLDGIARHSPEGVNFKQRAEKLGWKQAVRERDQGSFDWTKNQPFKEQPSEDKT
;
A
#
# COMPACT_ATOMS: atom_id res chain seq x y z
N PHE A 1 -2.83 8.00 -7.81
CA PHE A 1 -3.71 7.19 -6.93
C PHE A 1 -4.95 7.97 -6.51
N MET A 2 -4.82 9.24 -6.12
CA MET A 2 -5.94 10.07 -5.66
C MET A 2 -7.03 10.34 -6.71
N SER A 3 -6.83 10.02 -7.99
CA SER A 3 -7.90 10.06 -9.00
C SER A 3 -9.06 9.11 -8.67
N LEU A 4 -8.77 7.95 -8.05
CA LEU A 4 -9.79 7.01 -7.59
C LEU A 4 -10.64 7.61 -6.45
N TRP A 5 -9.98 8.22 -5.47
CA TRP A 5 -10.61 8.93 -4.38
C TRP A 5 -11.51 10.07 -4.87
N ARG A 6 -11.00 10.87 -5.83
CA ARG A 6 -11.69 12.04 -6.40
C ARG A 6 -12.69 11.70 -7.49
N SER A 7 -12.81 10.44 -7.89
CA SER A 7 -13.84 10.02 -8.85
C SER A 7 -15.23 10.43 -8.35
N PRO A 8 -16.10 10.99 -9.18
CA PRO A 8 -17.46 11.32 -8.78
C PRO A 8 -18.32 10.06 -8.56
N LEU A 9 -17.90 8.92 -9.12
CA LEU A 9 -18.60 7.65 -8.96
C LEU A 9 -17.87 6.75 -7.97
N PRO A 10 -18.59 5.82 -7.30
CA PRO A 10 -17.97 4.80 -6.47
C PRO A 10 -16.93 4.00 -7.24
N VAL A 11 -15.84 3.68 -6.54
CA VAL A 11 -14.75 2.83 -7.02
C VAL A 11 -14.64 1.62 -6.11
N VAL A 12 -14.78 0.44 -6.68
CA VAL A 12 -14.57 -0.84 -5.96
C VAL A 12 -13.24 -1.42 -6.41
N ALA A 13 -12.38 -1.75 -5.46
CA ALA A 13 -11.12 -2.42 -5.74
C ALA A 13 -11.24 -3.92 -5.49
N LYS A 14 -10.92 -4.71 -6.53
CA LYS A 14 -10.68 -6.15 -6.43
C LYS A 14 -9.22 -6.36 -6.04
N ILE A 15 -8.98 -7.07 -4.94
CA ILE A 15 -7.62 -7.38 -4.48
C ILE A 15 -7.39 -8.89 -4.57
N GLN A 16 -6.51 -9.28 -5.49
CA GLN A 16 -6.09 -10.66 -5.72
C GLN A 16 -4.56 -10.71 -5.77
N GLY A 17 -3.97 -11.70 -5.10
CA GLY A 17 -2.50 -11.81 -5.03
C GLY A 17 -1.88 -10.70 -4.19
N HIS A 18 -1.05 -9.84 -4.77
CA HIS A 18 -0.25 -8.86 -4.02
C HIS A 18 -0.69 -7.42 -4.28
N ALA A 19 -1.15 -6.74 -3.24
CA ALA A 19 -1.37 -5.31 -3.20
C ALA A 19 -0.36 -4.67 -2.22
N LEU A 20 0.89 -4.54 -2.67
CA LEU A 20 2.01 -4.05 -1.85
C LEU A 20 2.51 -2.70 -2.34
N ALA A 21 3.02 -1.88 -1.43
CA ALA A 21 3.59 -0.56 -1.75
C ALA A 21 2.59 0.31 -2.54
N GLY A 22 2.93 0.75 -3.76
CA GLY A 22 2.03 1.50 -4.62
C GLY A 22 0.72 0.76 -4.95
N GLY A 23 0.71 -0.58 -4.95
CA GLY A 23 -0.51 -1.38 -5.10
C GLY A 23 -1.46 -1.20 -3.91
N SER A 24 -0.94 -1.17 -2.68
CA SER A 24 -1.74 -0.86 -1.50
C SER A 24 -2.20 0.60 -1.47
N ASP A 25 -1.32 1.54 -1.83
CA ASP A 25 -1.70 2.95 -1.95
C ASP A 25 -2.86 3.16 -2.92
N MET A 26 -2.82 2.47 -4.07
CA MET A 26 -3.90 2.51 -5.06
C MET A 26 -5.19 1.91 -4.50
N ALA A 27 -5.12 0.71 -3.91
CA ALA A 27 -6.27 0.00 -3.37
C ALA A 27 -6.97 0.83 -2.28
N LEU A 28 -6.21 1.41 -1.36
CA LEU A 28 -6.74 2.22 -0.26
C LEU A 28 -7.42 3.52 -0.70
N CYS A 29 -7.15 3.99 -1.92
CA CYS A 29 -7.84 5.14 -2.51
C CYS A 29 -9.21 4.78 -3.12
N ALA A 30 -9.56 3.51 -3.25
CA ALA A 30 -10.89 3.09 -3.64
C ALA A 30 -11.89 3.23 -2.49
N ASP A 31 -13.18 3.28 -2.79
CA ASP A 31 -14.23 3.43 -1.78
C ASP A 31 -14.48 2.12 -1.03
N LEU A 32 -14.54 1.03 -1.77
CA LEU A 32 -14.80 -0.31 -1.25
C LEU A 32 -13.72 -1.29 -1.73
N LEU A 33 -13.37 -2.24 -0.84
CA LEU A 33 -12.41 -3.29 -1.16
C LEU A 33 -13.08 -4.66 -1.01
N VAL A 34 -12.93 -5.51 -2.03
CA VAL A 34 -13.21 -6.93 -1.94
C VAL A 34 -11.89 -7.68 -2.12
N ILE A 35 -11.56 -8.52 -1.17
CA ILE A 35 -10.21 -9.04 -0.96
C ILE A 35 -10.27 -10.55 -1.00
N GLY A 36 -9.48 -11.19 -1.88
CA GLY A 36 -9.29 -12.63 -1.87
C GLY A 36 -8.56 -13.11 -0.61
N GLU A 37 -8.93 -14.27 -0.09
CA GLU A 37 -8.30 -14.84 1.12
C GLU A 37 -6.77 -14.99 0.97
N GLY A 38 -6.29 -15.34 -0.22
CA GLY A 38 -4.87 -15.48 -0.53
C GLY A 38 -4.13 -14.16 -0.75
N ALA A 39 -4.82 -13.04 -0.76
CA ALA A 39 -4.21 -11.74 -1.02
C ALA A 39 -3.22 -11.33 0.10
N LYS A 40 -2.24 -10.50 -0.29
CA LYS A 40 -1.28 -9.87 0.63
C LYS A 40 -1.32 -8.37 0.47
N LEU A 41 -1.57 -7.66 1.57
CA LEU A 41 -1.62 -6.20 1.61
C LEU A 41 -0.57 -5.67 2.59
N GLY A 42 0.07 -4.56 2.25
CA GLY A 42 1.07 -3.95 3.12
C GLY A 42 1.96 -2.95 2.41
N TYR A 43 2.92 -2.41 3.18
CA TYR A 43 3.87 -1.42 2.65
C TYR A 43 5.33 -1.78 3.02
N PRO A 44 5.89 -2.88 2.49
CA PRO A 44 7.26 -3.31 2.81
C PRO A 44 8.37 -2.28 2.55
N PRO A 45 8.23 -1.28 1.63
CA PRO A 45 9.24 -0.21 1.49
C PRO A 45 9.49 0.58 2.78
N ALA A 46 8.52 0.62 3.70
CA ALA A 46 8.68 1.27 5.01
C ALA A 46 9.87 0.72 5.84
N ARG A 47 10.33 -0.50 5.53
CA ARG A 47 11.51 -1.09 6.21
C ARG A 47 12.82 -0.38 5.93
N VAL A 48 12.92 0.35 4.80
CA VAL A 48 14.20 0.93 4.37
C VAL A 48 14.06 2.34 3.79
N TRP A 49 13.14 2.57 2.84
CA TRP A 49 13.25 3.76 2.00
C TRP A 49 11.92 4.43 1.61
N GLY A 50 10.78 4.00 2.10
CA GLY A 50 9.51 4.51 1.58
C GLY A 50 8.49 4.87 2.64
N CYS A 51 7.74 5.92 2.38
CA CYS A 51 6.53 6.28 3.10
C CYS A 51 5.32 6.21 2.16
N PRO A 52 4.15 5.70 2.61
CA PRO A 52 2.95 5.65 1.78
C PRO A 52 2.44 7.07 1.52
N THR A 53 2.63 7.56 0.29
CA THR A 53 2.37 8.96 -0.07
C THR A 53 0.88 9.34 -0.02
N THR A 54 -0.01 8.37 -0.13
CA THR A 54 -1.45 8.60 0.01
C THR A 54 -1.89 8.79 1.46
N ALA A 55 -1.06 8.36 2.43
CA ALA A 55 -1.34 8.37 3.87
C ALA A 55 -2.66 7.68 4.28
N MET A 56 -3.23 6.85 3.39
CA MET A 56 -4.57 6.27 3.59
C MET A 56 -4.65 5.24 4.71
N TRP A 57 -3.55 4.61 5.09
CA TRP A 57 -3.54 3.55 6.09
C TRP A 57 -4.20 3.96 7.41
N VAL A 58 -3.82 5.12 7.96
CA VAL A 58 -4.35 5.57 9.25
C VAL A 58 -5.86 5.85 9.18
N TYR A 59 -6.34 6.37 8.06
CA TYR A 59 -7.76 6.67 7.86
C TYR A 59 -8.61 5.41 7.65
N ARG A 60 -8.00 4.33 7.14
CA ARG A 60 -8.70 3.07 6.84
C ARG A 60 -8.73 2.09 8.00
N ILE A 61 -7.66 1.99 8.80
CA ILE A 61 -7.52 0.98 9.85
C ILE A 61 -7.17 1.53 11.23
N GLY A 62 -7.11 2.86 11.38
CA GLY A 62 -6.77 3.52 12.64
C GLY A 62 -5.26 3.51 12.93
N ALA A 63 -4.88 4.32 13.93
CA ALA A 63 -3.47 4.65 14.17
C ALA A 63 -2.63 3.44 14.63
N GLU A 64 -3.16 2.58 15.50
CA GLU A 64 -2.40 1.44 16.04
C GLU A 64 -2.05 0.45 14.94
N ARG A 65 -3.04 0.01 14.16
CA ARG A 65 -2.86 -0.97 13.08
C ARG A 65 -1.99 -0.40 11.95
N ALA A 66 -2.18 0.88 11.62
CA ALA A 66 -1.34 1.56 10.65
C ALA A 66 0.13 1.63 11.13
N LYS A 67 0.39 2.00 12.39
CA LYS A 67 1.74 1.97 12.98
C LYS A 67 2.33 0.57 12.96
N ARG A 68 1.56 -0.46 13.33
CA ARG A 68 2.02 -1.83 13.29
C ARG A 68 2.53 -2.22 11.91
N LEU A 69 1.75 -1.99 10.85
CA LEU A 69 2.17 -2.28 9.48
C LEU A 69 3.37 -1.44 9.02
N LEU A 70 3.35 -0.14 9.28
CA LEU A 70 4.36 0.77 8.75
C LEU A 70 5.67 0.74 9.53
N LEU A 71 5.66 0.42 10.82
CA LEU A 71 6.88 0.31 11.63
C LEU A 71 7.57 -1.05 11.49
N THR A 72 6.83 -2.09 11.10
CA THR A 72 7.39 -3.43 10.86
C THR A 72 7.63 -3.71 9.38
N GLY A 73 6.89 -3.05 8.49
CA GLY A 73 6.83 -3.37 7.07
C GLY A 73 6.16 -4.73 6.79
N ASP A 74 5.41 -5.26 7.74
CA ASP A 74 4.70 -6.52 7.60
C ASP A 74 3.58 -6.45 6.57
N THR A 75 3.10 -7.61 6.15
CA THR A 75 1.93 -7.76 5.29
C THR A 75 0.83 -8.50 6.03
N ILE A 76 -0.41 -8.21 5.68
CA ILE A 76 -1.59 -8.91 6.17
C ILE A 76 -2.27 -9.67 5.02
N ASP A 77 -2.96 -10.75 5.35
CA ASP A 77 -3.82 -11.47 4.42
C ASP A 77 -5.24 -10.89 4.37
N GLY A 78 -6.08 -11.46 3.48
CA GLY A 78 -7.46 -11.00 3.30
C GLY A 78 -8.30 -11.11 4.56
N ARG A 79 -8.17 -12.20 5.33
CA ARG A 79 -8.93 -12.42 6.58
C ARG A 79 -8.54 -11.41 7.67
N THR A 80 -7.26 -11.15 7.81
CA THR A 80 -6.77 -10.13 8.74
C THR A 80 -7.23 -8.75 8.31
N ALA A 81 -7.18 -8.43 7.01
CA ALA A 81 -7.67 -7.17 6.48
C ALA A 81 -9.17 -6.94 6.80
N GLU A 82 -10.00 -7.96 6.63
CA GLU A 82 -11.42 -7.91 7.00
C GLU A 82 -11.61 -7.72 8.51
N SER A 83 -10.89 -8.47 9.35
CA SER A 83 -10.97 -8.34 10.81
C SER A 83 -10.56 -6.95 11.31
N TRP A 84 -9.78 -6.22 10.50
CA TRP A 84 -9.38 -4.84 10.77
C TRP A 84 -10.35 -3.80 10.18
N GLY A 85 -11.38 -4.25 9.46
CA GLY A 85 -12.38 -3.38 8.85
C GLY A 85 -11.93 -2.73 7.54
N LEU A 86 -10.91 -3.28 6.88
CA LEU A 86 -10.36 -2.71 5.66
C LEU A 86 -11.24 -2.96 4.43
N GLY A 87 -11.91 -4.11 4.37
CA GLY A 87 -12.79 -4.50 3.28
C GLY A 87 -13.41 -5.88 3.55
N GLN A 88 -14.16 -6.38 2.59
CA GLN A 88 -14.77 -7.71 2.64
C GLN A 88 -13.78 -8.76 2.14
N CYS A 89 -13.57 -9.83 2.90
CA CYS A 89 -12.76 -10.97 2.48
C CYS A 89 -13.65 -12.11 1.97
N VAL A 90 -13.25 -12.70 0.85
CA VAL A 90 -13.95 -13.85 0.25
C VAL A 90 -12.94 -14.86 -0.29
N PRO A 91 -13.34 -16.14 -0.47
CA PRO A 91 -12.52 -17.10 -1.19
C PRO A 91 -12.13 -16.59 -2.60
N ASP A 92 -10.90 -16.85 -3.01
CA ASP A 92 -10.40 -16.37 -4.32
C ASP A 92 -11.29 -16.86 -5.49
N SER A 93 -11.95 -18.01 -5.34
CA SER A 93 -12.85 -18.59 -6.35
C SER A 93 -14.16 -17.83 -6.53
N THR A 94 -14.59 -17.06 -5.53
CA THR A 94 -15.85 -16.30 -5.57
C THR A 94 -15.63 -14.81 -5.69
N LEU A 95 -14.37 -14.38 -5.82
CA LEU A 95 -14.00 -12.98 -5.80
C LEU A 95 -14.63 -12.19 -6.96
N ASP A 96 -14.65 -12.75 -8.16
CA ASP A 96 -15.23 -12.11 -9.35
C ASP A 96 -16.73 -11.96 -9.23
N ASP A 97 -17.43 -13.00 -8.81
CA ASP A 97 -18.89 -12.96 -8.63
C ASP A 97 -19.28 -11.96 -7.54
N THR A 98 -18.52 -11.91 -6.44
CA THR A 98 -18.77 -10.94 -5.34
C THR A 98 -18.61 -9.50 -5.81
N ILE A 99 -17.59 -9.22 -6.63
CA ILE A 99 -17.36 -7.88 -7.20
C ILE A 99 -18.50 -7.51 -8.13
N GLU A 100 -18.93 -8.42 -9.00
CA GLU A 100 -20.01 -8.18 -9.96
C GLU A 100 -21.33 -7.90 -9.23
N ASP A 101 -21.69 -8.74 -8.27
CA ASP A 101 -22.88 -8.54 -7.44
C ASP A 101 -22.88 -7.18 -6.73
N LEU A 102 -21.73 -6.80 -6.14
CA LEU A 102 -21.59 -5.52 -5.47
C LEU A 102 -21.74 -4.35 -6.45
N ALA A 103 -21.12 -4.45 -7.63
CA ALA A 103 -21.19 -3.42 -8.66
C ALA A 103 -22.64 -3.27 -9.20
N GLN A 104 -23.33 -4.38 -9.44
CA GLN A 104 -24.73 -4.37 -9.86
C GLN A 104 -25.65 -3.73 -8.81
N ARG A 105 -25.46 -4.07 -7.55
CA ARG A 105 -26.22 -3.44 -6.43
C ARG A 105 -26.00 -1.93 -6.39
N ILE A 106 -24.77 -1.47 -6.53
CA ILE A 106 -24.43 -0.05 -6.57
C ILE A 106 -25.09 0.62 -7.80
N ALA A 107 -25.09 -0.03 -8.95
CA ALA A 107 -25.64 0.50 -10.19
C ALA A 107 -27.16 0.71 -10.14
N THR A 108 -27.89 0.09 -9.21
CA THR A 108 -29.33 0.33 -9.00
C THR A 108 -29.61 1.67 -8.32
N ILE A 109 -28.61 2.31 -7.73
CA ILE A 109 -28.77 3.57 -7.00
C ILE A 109 -28.64 4.76 -7.95
N PRO A 110 -29.51 5.77 -7.88
CA PRO A 110 -29.40 6.94 -8.74
C PRO A 110 -28.03 7.62 -8.62
N ARG A 111 -27.44 7.96 -9.78
CA ARG A 111 -26.08 8.53 -9.87
C ARG A 111 -25.85 9.71 -8.93
N ASN A 112 -26.79 10.66 -8.88
CA ASN A 112 -26.66 11.83 -8.02
C ASN A 112 -26.61 11.45 -6.53
N GLN A 113 -27.37 10.42 -6.14
CA GLN A 113 -27.34 9.91 -4.76
C GLN A 113 -25.98 9.32 -4.42
N LEU A 114 -25.39 8.52 -5.32
CA LEU A 114 -24.04 7.97 -5.12
C LEU A 114 -22.99 9.07 -4.95
N ILE A 115 -23.05 10.11 -5.81
CA ILE A 115 -22.15 11.26 -5.74
C ILE A 115 -22.26 11.97 -4.38
N MET A 116 -23.49 12.28 -3.94
CA MET A 116 -23.72 12.98 -2.67
C MET A 116 -23.24 12.18 -1.47
N GLN A 117 -23.51 10.87 -1.43
CA GLN A 117 -23.07 10.01 -0.32
C GLN A 117 -21.54 9.91 -0.26
N LYS A 118 -20.89 9.71 -1.41
CA LYS A 118 -19.41 9.66 -1.48
C LYS A 118 -18.80 10.99 -1.05
N LEU A 119 -19.31 12.12 -1.55
CA LEU A 119 -18.82 13.45 -1.18
C LEU A 119 -18.93 13.69 0.33
N MET A 120 -20.06 13.34 0.95
CA MET A 120 -20.27 13.49 2.39
C MET A 120 -19.23 12.69 3.20
N VAL A 121 -18.99 11.44 2.84
CA VAL A 121 -18.01 10.59 3.51
C VAL A 121 -16.60 11.13 3.31
N ASN A 122 -16.23 11.48 2.06
CA ASN A 122 -14.91 12.01 1.76
C ASN A 122 -14.65 13.34 2.47
N GLN A 123 -15.65 14.22 2.57
CA GLN A 123 -15.53 15.49 3.29
C GLN A 123 -15.17 15.28 4.77
N THR A 124 -15.68 14.21 5.38
CA THR A 124 -15.32 13.89 6.77
C THR A 124 -13.82 13.61 6.89
N LEU A 125 -13.25 12.83 5.96
CA LEU A 125 -11.82 12.52 5.95
C LEU A 125 -10.96 13.74 5.58
N GLU A 126 -11.46 14.63 4.70
CA GLU A 126 -10.80 15.91 4.42
C GLU A 126 -10.72 16.78 5.70
N ASN A 127 -11.80 16.84 6.46
CA ASN A 127 -11.83 17.57 7.74
C ASN A 127 -10.90 16.97 8.81
N MET A 128 -10.61 15.65 8.71
CA MET A 128 -9.60 14.98 9.53
C MET A 128 -8.16 15.26 9.10
N GLY A 129 -7.96 16.08 8.05
CA GLY A 129 -6.64 16.55 7.64
C GLY A 129 -5.92 15.66 6.63
N ILE A 130 -6.63 14.88 5.81
CA ILE A 130 -6.02 13.97 4.83
C ILE A 130 -5.05 14.70 3.89
N ALA A 131 -5.39 15.89 3.40
CA ALA A 131 -4.56 16.64 2.47
C ALA A 131 -3.21 17.07 3.09
N SER A 132 -3.22 17.55 4.33
CA SER A 132 -1.99 17.92 5.05
C SER A 132 -1.13 16.71 5.38
N THR A 133 -1.75 15.60 5.77
CA THR A 133 -1.05 14.33 6.03
C THR A 133 -0.39 13.77 4.77
N GLN A 134 -1.06 13.86 3.61
CA GLN A 134 -0.49 13.45 2.32
C GLN A 134 0.70 14.32 1.90
N THR A 135 0.62 15.64 2.14
CA THR A 135 1.75 16.54 1.90
C THR A 135 2.96 16.13 2.73
N LEU A 136 2.77 15.90 4.02
CA LEU A 136 3.84 15.42 4.91
C LEU A 136 4.38 14.06 4.46
N ALA A 137 3.52 13.10 4.16
CA ALA A 137 3.92 11.76 3.71
C ALA A 137 4.74 11.81 2.42
N THR A 138 4.37 12.68 1.47
CA THR A 138 5.12 12.88 0.23
C THR A 138 6.50 13.48 0.48
N LEU A 139 6.61 14.47 1.37
CA LEU A 139 7.90 15.04 1.77
C LEU A 139 8.78 13.99 2.46
N LEU A 140 8.22 13.21 3.37
CA LEU A 140 8.95 12.16 4.08
C LEU A 140 9.37 11.02 3.14
N ASP A 141 8.55 10.64 2.15
CA ASP A 141 8.95 9.67 1.11
C ASP A 141 10.14 10.19 0.30
N GLY A 142 10.13 11.48 -0.08
CA GLY A 142 11.26 12.13 -0.74
C GLY A 142 12.53 12.09 0.11
N ILE A 143 12.44 12.42 1.39
CA ILE A 143 13.57 12.38 2.32
C ILE A 143 14.09 10.94 2.47
N ALA A 144 13.20 9.96 2.68
CA ALA A 144 13.59 8.56 2.86
C ALA A 144 14.35 8.00 1.66
N ARG A 145 13.99 8.39 0.44
CA ARG A 145 14.70 7.98 -0.79
C ARG A 145 16.11 8.53 -0.90
N HIS A 146 16.38 9.65 -0.23
CA HIS A 146 17.69 10.33 -0.21
C HIS A 146 18.44 10.10 1.10
N SER A 147 17.89 9.32 2.03
CA SER A 147 18.61 8.89 3.23
C SER A 147 19.76 7.94 2.86
N PRO A 148 20.78 7.78 3.72
CA PRO A 148 21.84 6.82 3.49
C PRO A 148 21.35 5.42 3.17
N GLU A 149 20.29 4.96 3.85
CA GLU A 149 19.66 3.65 3.67
C GLU A 149 18.96 3.56 2.32
N GLY A 150 18.24 4.61 1.92
CA GLY A 150 17.55 4.68 0.62
C GLY A 150 18.52 4.67 -0.55
N VAL A 151 19.61 5.44 -0.46
CA VAL A 151 20.68 5.47 -1.44
C VAL A 151 21.39 4.10 -1.52
N ASN A 152 21.70 3.49 -0.39
CA ASN A 152 22.32 2.17 -0.34
C ASN A 152 21.40 1.11 -0.98
N PHE A 153 20.09 1.13 -0.68
CA PHE A 153 19.15 0.23 -1.33
C PHE A 153 19.17 0.37 -2.86
N LYS A 154 19.14 1.60 -3.36
CA LYS A 154 19.21 1.88 -4.79
C LYS A 154 20.49 1.31 -5.42
N GLN A 155 21.66 1.63 -4.87
CA GLN A 155 22.95 1.15 -5.36
C GLN A 155 23.03 -0.38 -5.34
N ARG A 156 22.50 -1.01 -4.28
CA ARG A 156 22.47 -2.46 -4.15
C ARG A 156 21.53 -3.09 -5.18
N ALA A 157 20.38 -2.47 -5.45
CA ALA A 157 19.45 -2.92 -6.48
C ALA A 157 20.04 -2.80 -7.90
N GLU A 158 20.85 -1.75 -8.16
CA GLU A 158 21.56 -1.57 -9.42
C GLU A 158 22.65 -2.64 -9.64
N LYS A 159 23.34 -3.05 -8.58
CA LYS A 159 24.45 -4.01 -8.66
C LYS A 159 24.03 -5.48 -8.59
N LEU A 160 23.12 -5.82 -7.69
CA LEU A 160 22.67 -7.22 -7.44
C LEU A 160 21.38 -7.58 -8.17
N GLY A 161 20.73 -6.59 -8.76
CA GLY A 161 19.40 -6.69 -9.33
C GLY A 161 18.31 -6.46 -8.29
N TRP A 162 17.24 -5.85 -8.77
CA TRP A 162 16.05 -5.47 -7.99
C TRP A 162 15.48 -6.61 -7.15
N LYS A 163 15.33 -7.83 -7.72
CA LYS A 163 14.74 -8.97 -7.02
C LYS A 163 15.53 -9.38 -5.77
N GLN A 164 16.87 -9.31 -5.85
CA GLN A 164 17.73 -9.65 -4.72
C GLN A 164 17.64 -8.59 -3.62
N ALA A 165 17.72 -7.30 -3.96
CA ALA A 165 17.61 -6.21 -2.99
C ALA A 165 16.27 -6.22 -2.24
N VAL A 166 15.17 -6.50 -2.97
CA VAL A 166 13.83 -6.65 -2.35
C VAL A 166 13.79 -7.85 -1.41
N ARG A 167 14.36 -8.99 -1.81
CA ARG A 167 14.41 -10.18 -0.95
C ARG A 167 15.16 -9.90 0.35
N GLU A 168 16.31 -9.26 0.26
CA GLU A 168 17.12 -8.89 1.43
C GLU A 168 16.38 -7.95 2.37
N ARG A 169 15.67 -6.96 1.82
CA ARG A 169 14.82 -6.07 2.59
C ARG A 169 13.71 -6.83 3.32
N ASP A 170 12.99 -7.68 2.62
CA ASP A 170 11.81 -8.34 3.15
C ASP A 170 12.15 -9.46 4.14
N GLN A 171 13.30 -10.11 3.96
CA GLN A 171 13.82 -11.14 4.87
C GLN A 171 14.66 -10.59 6.03
N GLY A 172 15.00 -9.27 6.00
CA GLY A 172 15.89 -8.68 6.99
C GLY A 172 17.32 -9.28 6.98
N SER A 173 17.73 -9.85 5.84
CA SER A 173 19.03 -10.50 5.72
C SER A 173 20.19 -9.55 5.48
N PHE A 174 19.93 -8.25 5.32
CA PHE A 174 20.92 -7.21 5.20
C PHE A 174 20.67 -6.12 6.27
N ASP A 175 21.73 -5.70 6.95
CA ASP A 175 21.65 -4.64 7.97
C ASP A 175 21.72 -3.26 7.33
N TRP A 176 20.55 -2.68 7.08
CA TRP A 176 20.41 -1.35 6.48
C TRP A 176 20.78 -0.21 7.43
N THR A 177 20.92 -0.48 8.75
CA THR A 177 21.26 0.54 9.75
C THR A 177 22.76 0.89 9.72
N LYS A 178 23.58 0.02 9.18
CA LYS A 178 25.02 0.25 9.04
C LYS A 178 25.29 0.91 7.71
N ASN A 179 25.83 2.11 7.76
CA ASN A 179 26.34 2.83 6.60
C ASN A 179 27.60 2.11 6.08
N GLN A 180 27.40 0.96 5.41
CA GLN A 180 28.51 0.22 4.80
C GLN A 180 28.65 0.68 3.36
N PRO A 181 29.78 1.30 2.98
CA PRO A 181 30.05 1.50 1.57
C PRO A 181 30.02 0.14 0.86
N PHE A 182 29.42 0.11 -0.33
CA PHE A 182 29.33 -1.11 -1.10
C PHE A 182 30.74 -1.64 -1.38
N LYS A 183 31.14 -2.70 -0.67
CA LYS A 183 32.39 -3.40 -0.98
C LYS A 183 32.17 -4.22 -2.24
N GLU A 184 32.89 -3.91 -3.30
CA GLU A 184 32.96 -4.78 -4.48
C GLU A 184 33.45 -6.16 -4.02
N GLN A 185 32.67 -7.19 -4.31
CA GLN A 185 33.19 -8.55 -4.20
C GLN A 185 34.31 -8.66 -5.26
N PRO A 186 35.48 -9.22 -4.92
CA PRO A 186 36.50 -9.49 -5.92
C PRO A 186 35.86 -10.29 -7.06
N SER A 187 36.08 -9.85 -8.29
CA SER A 187 35.68 -10.62 -9.45
C SER A 187 36.31 -12.01 -9.32
N GLU A 188 35.50 -13.06 -9.21
CA GLU A 188 36.00 -14.41 -9.44
C GLU A 188 36.44 -14.45 -10.89
N ASP A 189 37.75 -14.31 -11.08
CA ASP A 189 38.37 -14.52 -12.37
C ASP A 189 37.99 -15.92 -12.84
N LYS A 190 37.20 -15.96 -13.90
CA LYS A 190 36.96 -17.21 -14.64
C LYS A 190 38.25 -17.55 -15.37
N THR A 191 39.08 -18.38 -14.74
CA THR A 191 40.09 -19.17 -15.42
C THR A 191 39.41 -20.37 -16.07
#